data_4bc78317eb883fbd2ccf25f6493e0169
#
_entry.id   4bc78317eb883fbd2ccf25f6493e0169
#
_cell.length_a   1.000
_cell.length_b   1.000
_cell.length_c   1.000
_cell.angle_alpha   90.00
_cell.angle_beta   90.00
_cell.angle_gamma   90.00
#
_symmetry.space_group_name_H-M   'P 1'
#
loop_
_entity.id
_entity.type
_entity.pdbx_description
1 polymer ?
#
loop_
_entity_poly.entity_id
_entity_poly.type
_entity_poly.pdbx_seq_one_letter_code
_entity_poly.pdbx_strand_id
1 'polypeptide(L)'
;MEKKNYAARAAIYAMGLVILAAGITMNIKTGLGVSTIISVPFAISSIWDVNFSLVTFATYALFVVIEMIIKGSDRTVIDWLQIPFSIVFSLLLNMFSKLLDFNFGHLWQNTLYLAAAIICTGAGMSMMIAMKFVPNPADGLAQAIGKAFGKNMGFGKNILDASCVAIACVTGLLFDKRIIGIGIGTVAAMLLVGRCVAVFDHFFKDRMKSAAGLA
;
A
#
# COMPACT_ATOMS: atom_id res chain seq x y z
N MET A 1 2.47 -34.67 1.24
CA MET A 1 2.12 -33.47 0.42
C MET A 1 0.86 -32.86 1.01
N GLU A 2 0.97 -31.77 1.75
CA GLU A 2 -0.23 -31.05 2.22
C GLU A 2 -1.04 -30.55 1.01
N LYS A 3 -2.34 -30.85 1.01
CA LYS A 3 -3.25 -30.37 -0.06
C LYS A 3 -3.29 -28.85 0.02
N LYS A 4 -2.82 -28.15 -1.02
CA LYS A 4 -2.96 -26.69 -1.13
C LYS A 4 -4.42 -26.31 -0.94
N ASN A 5 -4.70 -25.59 0.14
CA ASN A 5 -6.05 -25.11 0.42
C ASN A 5 -6.24 -23.73 -0.24
N TYR A 6 -6.59 -23.74 -1.53
CA TYR A 6 -6.79 -22.52 -2.32
C TYR A 6 -7.89 -21.61 -1.74
N ALA A 7 -8.93 -22.20 -1.12
CA ALA A 7 -10.01 -21.43 -0.52
C ALA A 7 -9.53 -20.63 0.71
N ALA A 8 -8.81 -21.28 1.63
CA ALA A 8 -8.23 -20.61 2.79
C ALA A 8 -7.19 -19.55 2.35
N ARG A 9 -6.36 -19.87 1.36
CA ARG A 9 -5.38 -18.96 0.78
C ARG A 9 -6.04 -17.71 0.19
N ALA A 10 -7.11 -17.88 -0.60
CA ALA A 10 -7.87 -16.77 -1.17
C ALA A 10 -8.59 -15.94 -0.08
N ALA A 11 -9.15 -16.59 0.93
CA ALA A 11 -9.82 -15.90 2.03
C ALA A 11 -8.83 -15.04 2.86
N ILE A 12 -7.66 -15.58 3.20
CA ILE A 12 -6.62 -14.82 3.92
C ILE A 12 -6.13 -13.64 3.08
N TYR A 13 -5.92 -13.84 1.78
CA TYR A 13 -5.49 -12.77 0.87
C TYR A 13 -6.56 -11.67 0.76
N ALA A 14 -7.82 -12.02 0.56
CA ALA A 14 -8.93 -11.07 0.47
C ALA A 14 -9.11 -10.29 1.78
N MET A 15 -9.02 -10.95 2.93
CA MET A 15 -9.06 -10.30 4.24
C MET A 15 -7.87 -9.35 4.42
N GLY A 16 -6.66 -9.75 4.03
CA GLY A 16 -5.49 -8.89 4.03
C GLY A 16 -5.68 -7.64 3.18
N LEU A 17 -6.27 -7.79 1.98
CA LEU A 17 -6.58 -6.68 1.08
C LEU A 17 -7.57 -5.68 1.70
N VAL A 18 -8.64 -6.19 2.32
CA VAL A 18 -9.66 -5.37 3.00
C VAL A 18 -9.04 -4.60 4.18
N ILE A 19 -8.25 -5.29 5.03
CA ILE A 19 -7.57 -4.68 6.18
C ILE A 19 -6.55 -3.64 5.73
N LEU A 20 -5.79 -3.92 4.65
CA LEU A 20 -4.84 -2.97 4.05
C LEU A 20 -5.55 -1.70 3.57
N ALA A 21 -6.64 -1.84 2.82
CA ALA A 21 -7.41 -0.70 2.32
C ALA A 21 -8.00 0.13 3.46
N ALA A 22 -8.54 -0.52 4.50
CA ALA A 22 -9.03 0.15 5.70
C ALA A 22 -7.91 0.92 6.40
N GLY A 23 -6.75 0.30 6.64
CA GLY A 23 -5.60 0.93 7.28
C GLY A 23 -5.09 2.16 6.53
N ILE A 24 -4.97 2.08 5.21
CA ILE A 24 -4.57 3.22 4.38
C ILE A 24 -5.60 4.35 4.46
N THR A 25 -6.89 4.02 4.40
CA THR A 25 -7.95 5.03 4.51
C THR A 25 -7.97 5.69 5.88
N MET A 26 -7.82 4.91 6.94
CA MET A 26 -7.66 5.43 8.30
C MET A 26 -6.49 6.42 8.40
N ASN A 27 -5.34 6.08 7.82
CA ASN A 27 -4.18 6.96 7.80
C ASN A 27 -4.51 8.31 7.14
N ILE A 28 -5.18 8.31 5.98
CA ILE A 28 -5.59 9.53 5.27
C ILE A 28 -6.51 10.39 6.16
N LYS A 29 -7.46 9.77 6.85
CA LYS A 29 -8.46 10.48 7.68
C LYS A 29 -7.86 11.08 8.97
N THR A 30 -6.65 10.71 9.37
CA THR A 30 -5.97 11.35 10.53
C THR A 30 -5.62 12.81 10.30
N GLY A 31 -5.46 13.26 9.04
CA GLY A 31 -4.95 14.58 8.71
C GLY A 31 -3.47 14.82 9.09
N LEU A 32 -2.77 13.80 9.63
CA LEU A 32 -1.37 13.90 10.05
C LEU A 32 -0.37 13.62 8.92
N GLY A 33 -0.87 13.35 7.73
CA GLY A 33 -0.11 12.97 6.54
C GLY A 33 -0.48 11.56 6.09
N VAL A 34 -0.38 11.32 4.79
CA VAL A 34 -0.74 10.04 4.17
C VAL A 34 0.48 9.14 4.01
N SER A 35 0.25 7.85 3.72
CA SER A 35 1.34 6.92 3.41
C SER A 35 2.12 7.38 2.17
N THR A 36 3.42 7.10 2.12
CA THR A 36 4.35 7.56 1.08
C THR A 36 3.87 7.28 -0.34
N ILE A 37 3.42 6.05 -0.60
CA ILE A 37 2.93 5.62 -1.93
C ILE A 37 1.64 6.35 -2.31
N ILE A 38 0.77 6.57 -1.34
CA ILE A 38 -0.53 7.25 -1.53
C ILE A 38 -0.36 8.77 -1.64
N SER A 39 0.80 9.33 -1.29
CA SER A 39 1.03 10.77 -1.33
C SER A 39 0.85 11.38 -2.72
N VAL A 40 1.26 10.67 -3.78
CA VAL A 40 1.10 11.12 -5.17
C VAL A 40 -0.38 11.22 -5.56
N PRO A 41 -1.19 10.15 -5.50
CA PRO A 41 -2.60 10.26 -5.85
C PRO A 41 -3.37 11.19 -4.92
N PHE A 42 -2.99 11.31 -3.65
CA PHE A 42 -3.61 12.22 -2.71
C PHE A 42 -3.34 13.69 -3.09
N ALA A 43 -2.10 14.05 -3.42
CA ALA A 43 -1.75 15.40 -3.85
C ALA A 43 -2.47 15.78 -5.14
N ILE A 44 -2.46 14.90 -6.16
CA ILE A 44 -3.16 15.10 -7.43
C ILE A 44 -4.66 15.27 -7.20
N SER A 45 -5.29 14.37 -6.46
CA SER A 45 -6.72 14.45 -6.16
C SER A 45 -7.09 15.75 -5.44
N SER A 46 -6.27 16.18 -4.48
CA SER A 46 -6.52 17.40 -3.69
C SER A 46 -6.34 18.69 -4.49
N ILE A 47 -5.40 18.73 -5.45
CA ILE A 47 -5.12 19.93 -6.25
C ILE A 47 -6.17 20.13 -7.33
N TRP A 48 -6.55 19.06 -8.04
CA TRP A 48 -7.44 19.14 -9.19
C TRP A 48 -8.87 18.69 -8.93
N ASP A 49 -9.23 18.43 -7.67
CA ASP A 49 -10.54 17.93 -7.24
C ASP A 49 -11.03 16.71 -8.05
N VAL A 50 -10.09 15.82 -8.38
CA VAL A 50 -10.37 14.57 -9.11
C VAL A 50 -10.61 13.45 -8.11
N ASN A 51 -11.46 12.50 -8.49
CA ASN A 51 -11.78 11.36 -7.64
C ASN A 51 -10.52 10.59 -7.21
N PHE A 52 -10.27 10.52 -5.91
CA PHE A 52 -9.08 9.89 -5.31
C PHE A 52 -8.88 8.44 -5.74
N SER A 53 -9.96 7.65 -5.83
CA SER A 53 -9.86 6.25 -6.25
C SER A 53 -9.43 6.11 -7.70
N LEU A 54 -9.89 7.00 -8.59
CA LEU A 54 -9.50 7.01 -9.99
C LEU A 54 -8.00 7.35 -10.13
N VAL A 55 -7.55 8.37 -9.41
CA VAL A 55 -6.13 8.76 -9.43
C VAL A 55 -5.25 7.67 -8.82
N THR A 56 -5.72 7.01 -7.76
CA THR A 56 -5.00 5.88 -7.16
C THR A 56 -4.89 4.71 -8.14
N PHE A 57 -5.98 4.38 -8.84
CA PHE A 57 -5.96 3.35 -9.88
C PHE A 57 -4.96 3.71 -10.98
N ALA A 58 -5.00 4.94 -11.50
CA ALA A 58 -4.09 5.40 -12.54
C ALA A 58 -2.61 5.35 -12.10
N THR A 59 -2.34 5.76 -10.86
CA THR A 59 -0.99 5.68 -10.26
C THR A 59 -0.51 4.24 -10.15
N TYR A 60 -1.37 3.33 -9.71
CA TYR A 60 -1.01 1.90 -9.61
C TYR A 60 -0.85 1.25 -10.98
N ALA A 61 -1.69 1.60 -11.96
CA ALA A 61 -1.51 1.15 -13.34
C ALA A 61 -0.17 1.64 -13.91
N LEU A 62 0.22 2.88 -13.62
CA LEU A 62 1.54 3.41 -13.98
C LEU A 62 2.68 2.63 -13.32
N PHE A 63 2.54 2.26 -12.04
CA PHE A 63 3.54 1.42 -11.36
C PHE A 63 3.70 0.06 -12.04
N VAL A 64 2.58 -0.58 -12.44
CA VAL A 64 2.62 -1.85 -13.19
C VAL A 64 3.35 -1.67 -14.53
N VAL A 65 3.08 -0.59 -15.24
CA VAL A 65 3.77 -0.31 -16.52
C VAL A 65 5.28 -0.14 -16.30
N ILE A 66 5.68 0.65 -15.31
CA ILE A 66 7.10 0.84 -14.97
C ILE A 66 7.74 -0.48 -14.54
N GLU A 67 7.06 -1.26 -13.69
CA GLU A 67 7.52 -2.61 -13.30
C GLU A 67 7.76 -3.50 -14.51
N MET A 68 6.82 -3.52 -15.45
CA MET A 68 6.96 -4.30 -16.69
C MET A 68 8.12 -3.84 -17.56
N ILE A 69 8.38 -2.53 -17.62
CA ILE A 69 9.52 -1.98 -18.36
C ILE A 69 10.83 -2.46 -17.70
N ILE A 70 10.94 -2.37 -16.37
CA ILE A 70 12.13 -2.79 -15.63
C ILE A 70 12.37 -4.30 -15.75
N LYS A 71 11.30 -5.13 -15.67
CA LYS A 71 11.40 -6.59 -15.78
C LYS A 71 11.76 -7.07 -17.18
N GLY A 72 11.45 -6.31 -18.22
CA GLY A 72 11.75 -6.69 -19.61
C GLY A 72 11.21 -8.08 -19.97
N SER A 73 12.09 -9.04 -20.25
CA SER A 73 11.75 -10.43 -20.58
C SER A 73 11.31 -11.27 -19.37
N ASP A 74 11.62 -10.84 -18.15
CA ASP A 74 11.26 -11.55 -16.90
C ASP A 74 9.80 -11.33 -16.47
N ARG A 75 8.97 -10.75 -17.33
CA ARG A 75 7.54 -10.51 -17.07
C ARG A 75 6.78 -11.82 -16.94
N THR A 76 5.83 -11.85 -16.02
CA THR A 76 4.96 -12.99 -15.78
C THR A 76 3.50 -12.61 -15.97
N VAL A 77 2.63 -13.63 -16.16
CA VAL A 77 1.18 -13.40 -16.21
C VAL A 77 0.64 -12.77 -14.92
N ILE A 78 1.30 -13.07 -13.79
CA ILE A 78 0.91 -12.50 -12.49
C ILE A 78 1.08 -10.98 -12.46
N ASP A 79 2.05 -10.43 -13.19
CA ASP A 79 2.28 -8.98 -13.26
C ASP A 79 1.09 -8.28 -13.92
N TRP A 80 0.46 -8.89 -14.92
CA TRP A 80 -0.76 -8.36 -15.56
C TRP A 80 -1.98 -8.39 -14.64
N LEU A 81 -2.06 -9.36 -13.73
CA LEU A 81 -3.15 -9.47 -12.76
C LEU A 81 -3.13 -8.34 -11.72
N GLN A 82 -2.05 -7.58 -11.63
CA GLN A 82 -1.99 -6.39 -10.79
C GLN A 82 -2.93 -5.27 -11.28
N ILE A 83 -3.28 -5.23 -12.57
CA ILE A 83 -4.22 -4.22 -13.10
C ILE A 83 -5.64 -4.44 -12.56
N PRO A 84 -6.30 -5.62 -12.75
CA PRO A 84 -7.61 -5.87 -12.13
C PRO A 84 -7.56 -5.80 -10.59
N PHE A 85 -6.45 -6.20 -9.98
CA PHE A 85 -6.23 -5.99 -8.55
C PHE A 85 -6.33 -4.50 -8.16
N SER A 86 -5.68 -3.62 -8.93
CA SER A 86 -5.69 -2.17 -8.67
C SER A 86 -7.10 -1.57 -8.75
N ILE A 87 -7.96 -2.10 -9.63
CA ILE A 87 -9.37 -1.70 -9.71
C ILE A 87 -10.08 -2.06 -8.39
N VAL A 88 -9.98 -3.32 -7.97
CA VAL A 88 -10.62 -3.80 -6.73
C VAL A 88 -10.11 -3.01 -5.53
N PHE A 89 -8.81 -2.79 -5.44
CA PHE A 89 -8.21 -2.03 -4.34
C PHE A 89 -8.69 -0.57 -4.31
N SER A 90 -8.75 0.10 -5.45
CA SER A 90 -9.25 1.47 -5.56
C SER A 90 -10.72 1.60 -5.18
N LEU A 91 -11.54 0.60 -5.53
CA LEU A 91 -12.95 0.54 -5.10
C LEU A 91 -13.07 0.35 -3.59
N LEU A 92 -12.23 -0.49 -2.97
CA LEU A 92 -12.19 -0.64 -1.51
C LEU A 92 -11.78 0.66 -0.82
N LEU A 93 -10.77 1.37 -1.33
CA LEU A 93 -10.39 2.69 -0.81
C LEU A 93 -11.54 3.68 -0.87
N ASN A 94 -12.28 3.73 -1.99
CA ASN A 94 -13.45 4.58 -2.13
C ASN A 94 -14.57 4.21 -1.15
N MET A 95 -14.82 2.92 -0.99
CA MET A 95 -15.80 2.42 -0.02
C MET A 95 -15.42 2.83 1.40
N PHE A 96 -14.19 2.56 1.83
CA PHE A 96 -13.73 2.93 3.16
C PHE A 96 -13.63 4.45 3.37
N SER A 97 -13.30 5.22 2.35
CA SER A 97 -13.29 6.68 2.41
C SER A 97 -14.65 7.27 2.78
N LYS A 98 -15.74 6.60 2.37
CA LYS A 98 -17.11 6.97 2.73
C LYS A 98 -17.58 6.41 4.07
N LEU A 99 -17.12 5.20 4.43
CA LEU A 99 -17.51 4.52 5.67
C LEU A 99 -16.76 5.05 6.89
N LEU A 100 -15.48 5.40 6.73
CA LEU A 100 -14.59 5.83 7.81
C LEU A 100 -14.48 7.36 7.83
N ASP A 101 -15.60 8.05 7.83
CA ASP A 101 -15.64 9.52 7.87
C ASP A 101 -15.61 10.04 9.31
N PHE A 102 -14.52 9.72 10.02
CA PHE A 102 -14.27 10.21 11.37
C PHE A 102 -13.38 11.46 11.31
N ASN A 103 -13.85 12.53 11.93
CA ASN A 103 -13.07 13.74 12.12
C ASN A 103 -12.87 13.96 13.63
N PHE A 104 -11.67 13.66 14.10
CA PHE A 104 -11.33 13.82 15.51
C PHE A 104 -10.83 15.24 15.78
N GLY A 105 -11.46 15.92 16.75
CA GLY A 105 -11.09 17.29 17.13
C GLY A 105 -9.78 17.41 17.91
N HIS A 106 -9.22 16.31 18.41
CA HIS A 106 -8.04 16.32 19.28
C HIS A 106 -6.85 15.56 18.67
N LEU A 107 -5.67 16.13 18.78
CA LEU A 107 -4.42 15.56 18.23
C LEU A 107 -4.14 14.14 18.79
N TRP A 108 -4.38 13.89 20.06
CA TRP A 108 -4.15 12.57 20.66
C TRP A 108 -5.04 11.47 20.06
N GLN A 109 -6.29 11.79 19.70
CA GLN A 109 -7.21 10.87 19.03
C GLN A 109 -6.70 10.54 17.63
N ASN A 110 -6.28 11.55 16.86
CA ASN A 110 -5.67 11.35 15.54
C ASN A 110 -4.38 10.52 15.61
N THR A 111 -3.60 10.69 16.67
CA THR A 111 -2.37 9.90 16.88
C THR A 111 -2.69 8.43 17.19
N LEU A 112 -3.68 8.16 18.04
CA LEU A 112 -4.14 6.78 18.31
C LEU A 112 -4.73 6.14 17.05
N TYR A 113 -5.50 6.90 16.29
CA TYR A 113 -6.08 6.43 15.04
C TYR A 113 -5.00 6.14 13.99
N LEU A 114 -3.94 6.97 13.92
CA LEU A 114 -2.76 6.72 13.11
C LEU A 114 -2.04 5.44 13.51
N ALA A 115 -1.87 5.19 14.83
CA ALA A 115 -1.25 3.95 15.30
C ALA A 115 -2.06 2.72 14.87
N ALA A 116 -3.38 2.76 15.01
CA ALA A 116 -4.28 1.71 14.54
C ALA A 116 -4.19 1.53 13.01
N ALA A 117 -4.14 2.63 12.26
CA ALA A 117 -3.97 2.63 10.80
C ALA A 117 -2.67 1.94 10.37
N ILE A 118 -1.56 2.23 11.04
CA ILE A 118 -0.24 1.64 10.78
C ILE A 118 -0.27 0.12 11.07
N ILE A 119 -0.88 -0.28 12.18
CA ILE A 119 -1.02 -1.70 12.54
C ILE A 119 -1.88 -2.44 11.50
N CYS A 120 -3.03 -1.90 11.13
CA CYS A 120 -3.90 -2.49 10.10
C CYS A 120 -3.17 -2.59 8.76
N THR A 121 -2.48 -1.53 8.33
CA THR A 121 -1.70 -1.52 7.09
C THR A 121 -0.63 -2.61 7.11
N GLY A 122 0.13 -2.73 8.19
CA GLY A 122 1.16 -3.76 8.34
C GLY A 122 0.60 -5.18 8.37
N ALA A 123 -0.48 -5.41 9.12
CA ALA A 123 -1.15 -6.71 9.19
C ALA A 123 -1.71 -7.13 7.82
N GLY A 124 -2.45 -6.24 7.15
CA GLY A 124 -3.01 -6.51 5.82
C GLY A 124 -1.93 -6.82 4.78
N MET A 125 -0.84 -6.04 4.78
CA MET A 125 0.31 -6.26 3.89
C MET A 125 0.97 -7.62 4.17
N SER A 126 1.21 -7.98 5.43
CA SER A 126 1.79 -9.28 5.82
C SER A 126 0.92 -10.45 5.33
N MET A 127 -0.40 -10.38 5.54
CA MET A 127 -1.33 -11.42 5.08
C MET A 127 -1.26 -11.61 3.56
N MET A 128 -1.25 -10.53 2.79
CA MET A 128 -1.17 -10.59 1.32
C MET A 128 0.17 -11.18 0.85
N ILE A 129 1.28 -10.72 1.42
CA ILE A 129 2.63 -11.21 1.08
C ILE A 129 2.77 -12.70 1.41
N ALA A 130 2.26 -13.14 2.58
CA ALA A 130 2.33 -14.55 2.99
C ALA A 130 1.61 -15.49 2.03
N MET A 131 0.53 -15.05 1.40
CA MET A 131 -0.27 -15.85 0.47
C MET A 131 0.33 -15.96 -0.93
N LYS A 132 1.30 -15.11 -1.30
CA LYS A 132 2.00 -15.17 -2.59
C LYS A 132 1.05 -15.29 -3.81
N PHE A 133 -0.04 -14.53 -3.81
CA PHE A 133 -0.90 -14.37 -4.98
C PHE A 133 -0.39 -13.23 -5.86
N VAL A 134 -1.20 -12.23 -6.10
CA VAL A 134 -0.84 -11.03 -6.87
C VAL A 134 -0.21 -10.02 -5.92
N PRO A 135 1.02 -9.55 -6.17
CA PRO A 135 1.60 -8.49 -5.35
C PRO A 135 0.80 -7.18 -5.55
N ASN A 136 0.79 -6.34 -4.53
CA ASN A 136 0.34 -4.96 -4.70
C ASN A 136 1.28 -4.27 -5.71
N PRO A 137 0.79 -3.46 -6.66
CA PRO A 137 1.61 -2.79 -7.67
C PRO A 137 2.83 -2.02 -7.12
N ALA A 138 2.67 -1.38 -5.96
CA ALA A 138 3.79 -0.70 -5.32
C ALA A 138 4.85 -1.69 -4.80
N ASP A 139 4.44 -2.85 -4.30
CA ASP A 139 5.36 -3.88 -3.82
C ASP A 139 6.03 -4.61 -5.00
N GLY A 140 5.29 -4.85 -6.09
CA GLY A 140 5.83 -5.41 -7.33
C GLY A 140 6.90 -4.50 -7.94
N LEU A 141 6.60 -3.21 -8.06
CA LEU A 141 7.55 -2.21 -8.55
C LEU A 141 8.77 -2.08 -7.62
N ALA A 142 8.58 -2.05 -6.29
CA ALA A 142 9.67 -2.02 -5.34
C ALA A 142 10.59 -3.25 -5.48
N GLN A 143 10.02 -4.43 -5.68
CA GLN A 143 10.78 -5.65 -5.93
C GLN A 143 11.58 -5.57 -7.25
N ALA A 144 10.95 -5.08 -8.32
CA ALA A 144 11.59 -4.91 -9.62
C ALA A 144 12.77 -3.92 -9.55
N ILE A 145 12.58 -2.77 -8.89
CA ILE A 145 13.64 -1.78 -8.64
C ILE A 145 14.77 -2.43 -7.85
N GLY A 146 14.49 -3.09 -6.72
CA GLY A 146 15.51 -3.77 -5.91
C GLY A 146 16.33 -4.74 -6.75
N LYS A 147 15.67 -5.61 -7.53
CA LYS A 147 16.32 -6.58 -8.41
C LYS A 147 17.19 -5.91 -9.48
N ALA A 148 16.72 -4.84 -10.10
CA ALA A 148 17.46 -4.11 -11.12
C ALA A 148 18.79 -3.51 -10.60
N PHE A 149 18.82 -3.12 -9.32
CA PHE A 149 20.04 -2.65 -8.65
C PHE A 149 20.84 -3.76 -7.95
N GLY A 150 20.48 -5.03 -8.11
CA GLY A 150 21.13 -6.16 -7.40
C GLY A 150 20.96 -6.10 -5.88
N LYS A 151 19.87 -5.47 -5.41
CA LYS A 151 19.54 -5.27 -3.99
C LYS A 151 18.20 -5.96 -3.63
N ASN A 152 17.87 -5.95 -2.35
CA ASN A 152 16.61 -6.50 -1.86
C ASN A 152 15.40 -5.57 -2.12
N MET A 153 14.19 -6.10 -1.91
CA MET A 153 12.93 -5.34 -2.05
C MET A 153 12.88 -4.10 -1.13
N GLY A 154 13.49 -4.16 0.06
CA GLY A 154 13.50 -3.02 0.98
C GLY A 154 14.25 -1.82 0.42
N PHE A 155 15.34 -2.03 -0.29
CA PHE A 155 16.05 -0.97 -1.00
C PHE A 155 15.19 -0.36 -2.10
N GLY A 156 14.54 -1.19 -2.93
CA GLY A 156 13.63 -0.71 -3.97
C GLY A 156 12.42 0.04 -3.39
N LYS A 157 11.89 -0.42 -2.25
CA LYS A 157 10.82 0.26 -1.53
C LYS A 157 11.26 1.65 -1.05
N ASN A 158 12.44 1.78 -0.48
CA ASN A 158 12.96 3.09 -0.05
C ASN A 158 13.09 4.06 -1.23
N ILE A 159 13.55 3.61 -2.39
CA ILE A 159 13.62 4.44 -3.61
C ILE A 159 12.21 4.85 -4.04
N LEU A 160 11.27 3.91 -4.11
CA LEU A 160 9.90 4.19 -4.53
C LEU A 160 9.22 5.17 -3.56
N ASP A 161 9.34 4.93 -2.26
CA ASP A 161 8.78 5.79 -1.22
C ASP A 161 9.35 7.22 -1.30
N ALA A 162 10.67 7.36 -1.42
CA ALA A 162 11.32 8.66 -1.58
C ALA A 162 10.89 9.36 -2.88
N SER A 163 10.78 8.62 -3.98
CA SER A 163 10.30 9.17 -5.26
C SER A 163 8.85 9.65 -5.17
N CYS A 164 7.97 8.88 -4.55
CA CYS A 164 6.57 9.28 -4.35
C CYS A 164 6.46 10.54 -3.50
N VAL A 165 7.19 10.62 -2.39
CA VAL A 165 7.22 11.82 -1.53
C VAL A 165 7.77 13.02 -2.30
N ALA A 166 8.86 12.85 -3.05
CA ALA A 166 9.44 13.93 -3.86
C ALA A 166 8.46 14.42 -4.92
N ILE A 167 7.81 13.52 -5.66
CA ILE A 167 6.80 13.86 -6.67
C ILE A 167 5.63 14.61 -6.02
N ALA A 168 5.11 14.13 -4.89
CA ALA A 168 4.00 14.79 -4.20
C ALA A 168 4.39 16.19 -3.69
N CYS A 169 5.59 16.36 -3.13
CA CYS A 169 6.10 17.67 -2.71
C CYS A 169 6.25 18.63 -3.90
N VAL A 170 6.89 18.17 -4.98
CA VAL A 170 7.08 19.00 -6.18
C VAL A 170 5.73 19.41 -6.78
N THR A 171 4.80 18.46 -6.90
CA THR A 171 3.46 18.73 -7.42
C THR A 171 2.72 19.75 -6.54
N GLY A 172 2.74 19.55 -5.21
CA GLY A 172 2.10 20.49 -4.27
C GLY A 172 2.71 21.90 -4.33
N LEU A 173 4.04 22.01 -4.36
CA LEU A 173 4.73 23.30 -4.41
C LEU A 173 4.50 24.03 -5.73
N LEU A 174 4.50 23.34 -6.87
CA LEU A 174 4.33 23.95 -8.19
C LEU A 174 2.90 24.43 -8.44
N PHE A 175 1.90 23.64 -8.06
CA PHE A 175 0.50 23.89 -8.45
C PHE A 175 -0.36 24.50 -7.33
N ASP A 176 -0.02 24.26 -6.05
CA ASP A 176 -0.80 24.77 -4.91
C ASP A 176 0.04 25.58 -3.91
N LYS A 177 1.35 25.77 -4.16
CA LYS A 177 2.32 26.52 -3.34
C LYS A 177 2.44 26.02 -1.89
N ARG A 178 2.03 24.79 -1.62
CA ARG A 178 2.12 24.13 -0.31
C ARG A 178 2.40 22.64 -0.45
N ILE A 179 2.92 22.03 0.61
CA ILE A 179 3.12 20.58 0.68
C ILE A 179 1.78 19.93 1.07
N ILE A 180 1.27 19.03 0.24
CA ILE A 180 -0.02 18.38 0.42
C ILE A 180 0.17 16.91 0.80
N GLY A 181 -0.50 16.48 1.86
CA GLY A 181 -0.54 15.08 2.28
C GLY A 181 0.74 14.54 2.93
N ILE A 182 1.81 15.32 3.01
CA ILE A 182 3.06 14.94 3.67
C ILE A 182 3.10 15.56 5.06
N GLY A 183 3.29 14.71 6.08
CA GLY A 183 3.33 15.16 7.48
C GLY A 183 4.01 14.14 8.39
N ILE A 184 3.87 14.34 9.70
CA ILE A 184 4.44 13.44 10.71
C ILE A 184 3.90 12.01 10.54
N GLY A 185 2.63 11.86 10.16
CA GLY A 185 2.02 10.56 9.88
C GLY A 185 2.66 9.84 8.69
N THR A 186 3.12 10.58 7.67
CA THR A 186 3.85 9.99 6.53
C THR A 186 5.19 9.39 6.98
N VAL A 187 5.94 10.15 7.80
CA VAL A 187 7.22 9.67 8.36
C VAL A 187 7.00 8.48 9.29
N ALA A 188 5.98 8.55 10.15
CA ALA A 188 5.62 7.46 11.04
C ALA A 188 5.24 6.19 10.25
N ALA A 189 4.41 6.31 9.22
CA ALA A 189 4.02 5.19 8.36
C ALA A 189 5.23 4.59 7.65
N MET A 190 6.11 5.41 7.08
CA MET A 190 7.34 4.98 6.42
C MET A 190 8.24 4.13 7.33
N LEU A 191 8.38 4.54 8.60
CA LEU A 191 9.25 3.86 9.56
C LEU A 191 8.61 2.66 10.23
N LEU A 192 7.30 2.70 10.49
CA LEU A 192 6.63 1.75 11.38
C LEU A 192 5.85 0.66 10.65
N VAL A 193 5.30 0.90 9.45
CA VAL A 193 4.55 -0.13 8.72
C VAL A 193 5.39 -1.38 8.48
N GLY A 194 6.64 -1.23 8.02
CA GLY A 194 7.53 -2.37 7.80
C GLY A 194 7.84 -3.15 9.10
N ARG A 195 7.93 -2.45 10.24
CA ARG A 195 8.12 -3.08 11.56
C ARG A 195 6.86 -3.84 12.00
N CYS A 196 5.68 -3.27 11.77
CA CYS A 196 4.41 -3.97 12.02
C CYS A 196 4.28 -5.23 11.15
N VAL A 197 4.68 -5.17 9.87
CA VAL A 197 4.76 -6.37 9.01
C VAL A 197 5.66 -7.42 9.64
N ALA A 198 6.87 -7.06 10.07
CA ALA A 198 7.82 -8.00 10.67
C ALA A 198 7.28 -8.63 11.97
N VAL A 199 6.66 -7.83 12.84
CA VAL A 199 6.03 -8.32 14.07
C VAL A 199 4.87 -9.27 13.76
N PHE A 200 3.99 -8.89 12.85
CA PHE A 200 2.86 -9.72 12.46
C PHE A 200 3.32 -11.03 11.79
N ASP A 201 4.33 -10.96 10.94
CA ASP A 201 4.97 -12.13 10.33
C ASP A 201 5.51 -13.09 11.39
N HIS A 202 6.19 -12.57 12.40
CA HIS A 202 6.77 -13.39 13.49
C HIS A 202 5.71 -14.24 14.22
N PHE A 203 4.53 -13.68 14.47
CA PHE A 203 3.48 -14.37 15.24
C PHE A 203 2.52 -15.21 14.39
N PHE A 204 2.25 -14.82 13.14
CA PHE A 204 1.12 -15.34 12.36
C PHE A 204 1.50 -15.99 11.04
N LYS A 205 2.67 -15.71 10.47
CA LYS A 205 3.06 -16.16 9.11
C LYS A 205 3.01 -17.67 8.94
N ASP A 206 3.57 -18.42 9.88
CA ASP A 206 3.61 -19.88 9.77
C ASP A 206 2.22 -20.50 9.94
N ARG A 207 1.39 -19.93 10.83
CA ARG A 207 0.00 -20.36 10.99
C ARG A 207 -0.82 -20.10 9.72
N MET A 208 -0.67 -18.92 9.11
CA MET A 208 -1.34 -18.58 7.86
C MET A 208 -0.88 -19.47 6.71
N LYS A 209 0.41 -19.75 6.60
CA LYS A 209 0.96 -20.65 5.57
C LYS A 209 0.47 -22.08 5.74
N SER A 210 0.46 -22.60 6.97
CA SER A 210 -0.07 -23.92 7.27
C SER A 210 -1.55 -24.03 6.91
N ALA A 211 -2.39 -23.06 7.32
CA ALA A 211 -3.80 -23.01 6.94
C ALA A 211 -4.03 -22.97 5.42
N ALA A 212 -3.12 -22.33 4.69
CA ALA A 212 -3.15 -22.22 3.22
C ALA A 212 -2.51 -23.40 2.48
N GLY A 213 -1.90 -24.36 3.21
CA GLY A 213 -1.13 -25.46 2.61
C GLY A 213 0.12 -24.99 1.87
N LEU A 214 0.81 -23.97 2.42
CA LEU A 214 2.03 -23.36 1.90
C LEU A 214 3.24 -23.55 2.84
N ALA A 215 3.05 -24.34 3.91
CA ALA A 215 4.10 -24.65 4.88
C ALA A 215 5.11 -25.66 4.32
#